data_8881f2ac677a042789e205d419a4bebe
#
_entry.id   8881f2ac677a042789e205d419a4bebe
#
_cell.length_a   1.000
_cell.length_b   1.000
_cell.length_c   1.000
_cell.angle_alpha   90.00
_cell.angle_beta   90.00
_cell.angle_gamma   90.00
#
_symmetry.space_group_name_H-M   'P 1'
#
loop_
_entity.id
_entity.type
_entity.pdbx_description
1 polymer ?
#
loop_
_entity_poly.entity_id
_entity_poly.type
_entity_poly.pdbx_seq_one_letter_code
_entity_poly.pdbx_strand_id
1 'polypeptide(L)'
;MLKIEELEEELKKDEINSLYLFYGEEKFLLENSLKKIKKSFGELINGINYITIDENNVENIISDLETPAFGFEKKLIIAKNTKLFSKDNKKGKSENLALKEKINKYIEQNIEMLRKCVVLIFVEETVEKCSLLQTIEKEGVVCNFEYQKASQIQKRLKAIFDAYGVKIENNMIIYLIECCGTNMQELINESRKLIEYAGKGGIVDKQTIDKLCIKKVESVIFDLTDSLGKKDTREAIDVLRNLILAKEPVQKIMITLYNHFKKLYLTKVALNLKKDVASSLNLKPNQVFLVNKYKMQTQKFSEQELRKIIQQLEDLDYQYKIGLIDLEVGFESILCAYCS
;
A
#
# COMPACT_ATOMS: atom_id res chain seq x y z
N MET A 1 9.75 17.89 -8.12
CA MET A 1 9.07 16.78 -7.40
C MET A 1 10.15 15.87 -6.84
N LEU A 2 10.19 15.67 -5.52
CA LEU A 2 11.21 14.90 -4.81
C LEU A 2 10.80 13.43 -4.71
N LYS A 3 11.77 12.51 -4.75
CA LYS A 3 11.49 11.09 -4.48
C LYS A 3 11.41 10.83 -2.97
N ILE A 4 10.73 9.75 -2.57
CA ILE A 4 10.57 9.39 -1.15
C ILE A 4 11.93 9.21 -0.47
N GLU A 5 12.89 8.56 -1.15
CA GLU A 5 14.23 8.29 -0.64
C GLU A 5 15.02 9.59 -0.40
N GLU A 6 14.90 10.55 -1.31
CA GLU A 6 15.55 11.87 -1.22
C GLU A 6 14.97 12.66 -0.04
N LEU A 7 13.63 12.68 0.09
CA LEU A 7 12.96 13.30 1.24
C LEU A 7 13.40 12.64 2.57
N GLU A 8 13.50 11.31 2.60
CA GLU A 8 13.95 10.61 3.81
C GLU A 8 15.39 10.94 4.20
N GLU A 9 16.27 11.23 3.24
CA GLU A 9 17.65 11.68 3.47
C GLU A 9 17.69 13.12 3.99
N GLU A 10 16.93 14.05 3.40
CA GLU A 10 16.79 15.41 3.91
C GLU A 10 16.30 15.41 5.37
N LEU A 11 15.24 14.66 5.65
CA LEU A 11 14.68 14.56 7.00
C LEU A 11 15.61 13.86 8.02
N LYS A 12 16.58 13.05 7.59
CA LYS A 12 17.62 12.51 8.47
C LYS A 12 18.66 13.54 8.88
N LYS A 13 18.87 14.56 8.04
CA LYS A 13 19.80 15.66 8.29
C LYS A 13 19.15 16.84 9.02
N ASP A 14 17.86 16.68 9.44
CA ASP A 14 17.02 17.76 9.96
C ASP A 14 16.86 18.96 9.00
N GLU A 15 17.00 18.73 7.70
CA GLU A 15 16.75 19.73 6.66
C GLU A 15 15.22 19.79 6.42
N ILE A 16 14.55 20.73 7.13
CA ILE A 16 13.11 20.90 7.03
C ILE A 16 12.78 22.14 6.21
N ASN A 17 12.06 21.93 5.12
CA ASN A 17 11.49 23.01 4.31
C ASN A 17 10.25 23.61 4.99
N SER A 18 9.90 24.83 4.61
CA SER A 18 8.72 25.52 5.14
C SER A 18 7.41 25.13 4.46
N LEU A 19 7.48 24.54 3.27
CA LEU A 19 6.29 24.23 2.47
C LEU A 19 6.40 22.84 1.85
N TYR A 20 5.40 21.99 2.13
CA TYR A 20 5.34 20.64 1.60
C TYR A 20 3.98 20.32 1.01
N LEU A 21 3.96 19.48 -0.01
CA LEU A 21 2.79 18.76 -0.48
C LEU A 21 3.12 17.27 -0.55
N PHE A 22 2.47 16.48 0.30
CA PHE A 22 2.55 15.02 0.34
C PHE A 22 1.26 14.42 -0.17
N TYR A 23 1.34 13.50 -1.13
CA TYR A 23 0.16 12.83 -1.64
C TYR A 23 0.51 11.42 -2.13
N GLY A 24 -0.50 10.57 -2.32
CA GLY A 24 -0.32 9.24 -2.88
C GLY A 24 -0.85 8.11 -2.00
N GLU A 25 -0.63 6.89 -2.46
CA GLU A 25 -1.27 5.68 -1.92
C GLU A 25 -0.44 4.99 -0.83
N GLU A 26 0.88 5.27 -0.73
CA GLU A 26 1.78 4.65 0.25
C GLU A 26 1.69 5.40 1.60
N LYS A 27 0.55 5.23 2.27
CA LYS A 27 0.20 5.95 3.51
C LYS A 27 1.20 5.71 4.64
N PHE A 28 1.81 4.52 4.72
CA PHE A 28 2.77 4.21 5.78
C PHE A 28 4.03 5.08 5.70
N LEU A 29 4.63 5.21 4.51
CA LEU A 29 5.82 6.03 4.32
C LEU A 29 5.51 7.53 4.48
N LEU A 30 4.35 7.96 4.01
CA LEU A 30 3.86 9.33 4.20
C LEU A 30 3.73 9.67 5.70
N GLU A 31 3.03 8.84 6.47
CA GLU A 31 2.86 9.06 7.91
C GLU A 31 4.19 8.97 8.67
N ASN A 32 5.14 8.14 8.23
CA ASN A 32 6.48 8.11 8.81
C ASN A 32 7.26 9.41 8.56
N SER A 33 7.12 9.99 7.36
CA SER A 33 7.73 11.29 7.05
C SER A 33 7.13 12.40 7.92
N LEU A 34 5.81 12.42 8.07
CA LEU A 34 5.13 13.34 8.99
C LEU A 34 5.60 13.17 10.45
N LYS A 35 5.75 11.93 10.92
CA LYS A 35 6.25 11.64 12.28
C LYS A 35 7.67 12.17 12.48
N LYS A 36 8.54 12.04 11.48
CA LYS A 36 9.91 12.59 11.55
C LYS A 36 9.88 14.10 11.65
N ILE A 37 9.12 14.80 10.78
CA ILE A 37 8.97 16.25 10.84
C ILE A 37 8.42 16.68 12.22
N LYS A 38 7.36 16.03 12.72
CA LYS A 38 6.82 16.33 14.06
C LYS A 38 7.87 16.17 15.16
N LYS A 39 8.71 15.13 15.06
CA LYS A 39 9.76 14.88 16.05
C LYS A 39 10.81 15.99 16.08
N SER A 40 11.16 16.59 14.95
CA SER A 40 12.11 17.70 14.87
C SER A 40 11.59 18.98 15.52
N PHE A 41 10.26 19.13 15.67
CA PHE A 41 9.67 20.28 16.40
C PHE A 41 9.76 20.15 17.93
N GLY A 42 10.03 18.96 18.45
CA GLY A 42 10.02 18.70 19.88
C GLY A 42 8.61 18.73 20.46
N GLU A 43 8.33 19.63 21.40
CA GLU A 43 7.02 19.76 22.02
C GLU A 43 6.02 20.44 21.07
N LEU A 44 4.91 19.77 20.80
CA LEU A 44 3.83 20.25 19.95
C LEU A 44 2.57 20.52 20.79
N ILE A 45 2.17 21.80 20.88
CA ILE A 45 0.98 22.24 21.61
C ILE A 45 -0.09 22.65 20.59
N ASN A 46 -1.22 21.91 20.60
CA ASN A 46 -2.32 22.16 19.68
C ASN A 46 -2.90 23.57 19.89
N GLY A 47 -3.13 24.29 18.79
CA GLY A 47 -3.64 25.67 18.79
C GLY A 47 -2.56 26.75 19.06
N ILE A 48 -1.30 26.36 19.36
CA ILE A 48 -0.20 27.31 19.59
C ILE A 48 0.86 27.14 18.49
N ASN A 49 1.67 26.07 18.57
CA ASN A 49 2.71 25.80 17.58
C ASN A 49 2.40 24.58 16.68
N TYR A 50 1.26 23.92 16.90
CA TYR A 50 0.77 22.82 16.09
C TYR A 50 -0.71 23.02 15.75
N ILE A 51 -1.04 23.05 14.44
CA ILE A 51 -2.40 23.25 13.95
C ILE A 51 -2.71 22.14 12.94
N THR A 52 -3.93 21.60 13.02
CA THR A 52 -4.45 20.65 12.04
C THR A 52 -5.62 21.28 11.30
N ILE A 53 -5.56 21.21 9.97
CA ILE A 53 -6.57 21.74 9.06
C ILE A 53 -7.13 20.60 8.22
N ASP A 54 -8.44 20.62 7.99
CA ASP A 54 -9.15 19.74 7.08
C ASP A 54 -10.15 20.51 6.20
N GLU A 55 -11.03 19.80 5.48
CA GLU A 55 -12.04 20.45 4.62
C GLU A 55 -13.03 21.36 5.37
N ASN A 56 -13.21 21.17 6.70
CA ASN A 56 -14.21 21.91 7.48
C ASN A 56 -13.66 23.25 7.99
N ASN A 57 -12.34 23.40 8.08
CA ASN A 57 -11.71 24.61 8.62
C ASN A 57 -10.61 25.19 7.71
N VAL A 58 -10.53 24.73 6.47
CA VAL A 58 -9.50 25.18 5.49
C VAL A 58 -9.55 26.69 5.21
N GLU A 59 -10.69 27.33 5.43
CA GLU A 59 -10.85 28.77 5.29
C GLU A 59 -9.98 29.58 6.27
N ASN A 60 -9.66 28.98 7.42
CA ASN A 60 -8.84 29.60 8.47
C ASN A 60 -7.33 29.52 8.20
N ILE A 61 -6.90 28.83 7.14
CA ILE A 61 -5.48 28.58 6.89
C ILE A 61 -4.63 29.85 6.86
N ILE A 62 -5.14 30.94 6.29
CA ILE A 62 -4.43 32.23 6.21
C ILE A 62 -4.29 32.85 7.59
N SER A 63 -5.37 32.91 8.37
CA SER A 63 -5.30 33.45 9.74
C SER A 63 -4.38 32.62 10.63
N ASP A 64 -4.34 31.29 10.42
CA ASP A 64 -3.44 30.41 11.14
C ASP A 64 -1.97 30.60 10.72
N LEU A 65 -1.71 30.93 9.45
CA LEU A 65 -0.36 31.31 8.97
C LEU A 65 0.11 32.64 9.56
N GLU A 66 -0.78 33.62 9.71
CA GLU A 66 -0.47 34.95 10.25
C GLU A 66 -0.27 34.95 11.80
N THR A 67 -0.92 34.04 12.50
CA THR A 67 -0.81 33.98 13.97
C THR A 67 0.58 33.50 14.39
N PRO A 68 1.31 34.20 15.27
CA PRO A 68 2.64 33.76 15.71
C PRO A 68 2.58 32.50 16.60
N ALA A 69 3.68 31.75 16.61
CA ALA A 69 3.85 30.59 17.49
C ALA A 69 4.37 31.03 18.85
N PHE A 70 3.52 31.55 19.72
CA PHE A 70 3.91 32.13 21.00
C PHE A 70 4.83 31.21 21.83
N GLY A 71 6.06 31.65 22.05
CA GLY A 71 7.08 30.91 22.82
C GLY A 71 7.82 29.82 22.02
N PHE A 72 7.59 29.66 20.73
CA PHE A 72 8.26 28.71 19.85
C PHE A 72 8.87 29.40 18.62
N GLU A 73 9.96 28.84 18.10
CA GLU A 73 10.63 29.39 16.91
C GLU A 73 9.78 29.25 15.65
N LYS A 74 9.11 28.11 15.49
CA LYS A 74 8.30 27.78 14.31
C LYS A 74 6.98 27.12 14.70
N LYS A 75 6.01 27.31 13.81
CA LYS A 75 4.69 26.66 13.85
C LYS A 75 4.61 25.56 12.81
N LEU A 76 4.04 24.42 13.17
CA LEU A 76 3.73 23.32 12.27
C LEU A 76 2.23 23.32 11.96
N ILE A 77 1.88 23.49 10.69
CA ILE A 77 0.50 23.40 10.21
C ILE A 77 0.39 22.20 9.27
N ILE A 78 -0.50 21.25 9.57
CA ILE A 78 -0.77 20.09 8.72
C ILE A 78 -2.19 20.16 8.21
N ALA A 79 -2.33 20.39 6.91
CA ALA A 79 -3.60 20.49 6.19
C ALA A 79 -3.88 19.18 5.44
N LYS A 80 -4.83 18.37 5.95
CA LYS A 80 -5.15 17.03 5.40
C LYS A 80 -6.50 17.03 4.70
N ASN A 81 -6.54 16.44 3.49
CA ASN A 81 -7.78 16.24 2.72
C ASN A 81 -8.59 17.54 2.55
N THR A 82 -7.89 18.62 2.23
CA THR A 82 -8.48 19.96 2.13
C THR A 82 -9.34 20.15 0.89
N LYS A 83 -9.26 19.24 -0.07
CA LYS A 83 -9.86 19.35 -1.41
C LYS A 83 -9.32 20.50 -2.27
N LEU A 84 -8.31 21.24 -1.82
CA LEU A 84 -7.70 22.33 -2.59
C LEU A 84 -7.01 21.86 -3.87
N PHE A 85 -6.62 20.58 -3.93
CA PHE A 85 -5.91 19.99 -5.06
C PHE A 85 -6.78 19.04 -5.90
N SER A 86 -8.07 18.91 -5.61
CA SER A 86 -8.99 18.05 -6.36
C SER A 86 -9.65 18.77 -7.54
N LYS A 87 -10.25 17.99 -8.47
CA LYS A 87 -11.11 18.54 -9.52
C LYS A 87 -12.31 19.25 -8.95
N ASP A 88 -12.56 20.44 -9.46
CA ASP A 88 -13.74 21.20 -9.13
C ASP A 88 -14.99 20.49 -9.66
N ASN A 89 -15.75 19.83 -8.80
CA ASN A 89 -17.06 19.31 -9.14
C ASN A 89 -18.06 20.46 -9.38
N LYS A 90 -18.92 20.32 -10.39
CA LYS A 90 -19.81 21.37 -10.92
C LYS A 90 -20.68 22.15 -9.92
N LYS A 91 -20.80 21.75 -8.66
CA LYS A 91 -21.66 22.39 -7.64
C LYS A 91 -20.93 23.26 -6.59
N GLY A 92 -19.59 23.23 -6.54
CA GLY A 92 -18.79 24.06 -5.58
C GLY A 92 -17.70 24.90 -6.24
N LYS A 93 -17.81 25.13 -7.53
CA LYS A 93 -16.74 25.69 -8.37
C LYS A 93 -16.23 27.08 -7.96
N SER A 94 -17.08 27.97 -7.48
CA SER A 94 -16.66 29.37 -7.30
C SER A 94 -15.96 29.62 -5.95
N GLU A 95 -16.41 29.03 -4.87
CA GLU A 95 -15.87 29.28 -3.52
C GLU A 95 -14.52 28.58 -3.32
N ASN A 96 -14.41 27.31 -3.68
CA ASN A 96 -13.13 26.57 -3.58
C ASN A 96 -12.05 27.15 -4.50
N LEU A 97 -12.41 27.61 -5.69
CA LEU A 97 -11.46 28.24 -6.61
C LEU A 97 -10.94 29.58 -6.06
N ALA A 98 -11.85 30.43 -5.55
CA ALA A 98 -11.49 31.71 -4.94
C ALA A 98 -10.60 31.52 -3.70
N LEU A 99 -10.91 30.53 -2.86
CA LEU A 99 -10.10 30.20 -1.68
C LEU A 99 -8.70 29.69 -2.08
N LYS A 100 -8.63 28.79 -3.07
CA LYS A 100 -7.37 28.27 -3.62
C LYS A 100 -6.49 29.39 -4.14
N GLU A 101 -7.05 30.31 -4.94
CA GLU A 101 -6.34 31.46 -5.48
C GLU A 101 -5.87 32.41 -4.38
N LYS A 102 -6.71 32.66 -3.37
CA LYS A 102 -6.37 33.48 -2.21
C LYS A 102 -5.21 32.90 -1.42
N ILE A 103 -5.25 31.59 -1.13
CA ILE A 103 -4.16 30.89 -0.43
C ILE A 103 -2.88 30.93 -1.27
N ASN A 104 -2.97 30.64 -2.58
CA ASN A 104 -1.83 30.67 -3.47
C ASN A 104 -1.14 32.04 -3.45
N LYS A 105 -1.92 33.09 -3.67
CA LYS A 105 -1.43 34.48 -3.68
C LYS A 105 -0.80 34.87 -2.34
N TYR A 106 -1.41 34.44 -1.23
CA TYR A 106 -0.86 34.69 0.09
C TYR A 106 0.49 34.03 0.29
N ILE A 107 0.64 32.76 -0.10
CA ILE A 107 1.92 32.02 -0.01
C ILE A 107 3.00 32.71 -0.86
N GLU A 108 2.69 33.05 -2.12
CA GLU A 108 3.65 33.74 -3.01
C GLU A 108 4.14 35.07 -2.43
N GLN A 109 3.23 35.85 -1.85
CA GLN A 109 3.57 37.16 -1.31
C GLN A 109 4.33 37.11 0.01
N ASN A 110 4.16 36.05 0.80
CA ASN A 110 4.70 35.95 2.15
C ASN A 110 5.72 34.82 2.32
N ILE A 111 6.25 34.25 1.23
CA ILE A 111 7.11 33.05 1.28
C ILE A 111 8.35 33.26 2.18
N GLU A 112 8.98 34.42 2.16
CA GLU A 112 10.15 34.70 2.99
C GLU A 112 9.82 34.75 4.50
N MET A 113 8.64 35.21 4.87
CA MET A 113 8.14 35.16 6.25
C MET A 113 7.83 33.72 6.64
N LEU A 114 7.12 32.99 5.78
CA LEU A 114 6.77 31.59 6.03
C LEU A 114 8.01 30.72 6.24
N ARG A 115 9.08 30.92 5.46
CA ARG A 115 10.34 30.19 5.62
C ARG A 115 10.95 30.33 7.02
N LYS A 116 10.73 31.44 7.68
CA LYS A 116 11.28 31.73 9.02
C LYS A 116 10.43 31.17 10.15
N CYS A 117 9.10 31.22 10.01
CA CYS A 117 8.18 31.05 11.15
C CYS A 117 7.27 29.84 11.04
N VAL A 118 7.07 29.24 9.84
CA VAL A 118 6.04 28.22 9.61
C VAL A 118 6.60 27.04 8.82
N VAL A 119 6.11 25.86 9.13
CA VAL A 119 6.17 24.70 8.25
C VAL A 119 4.73 24.29 7.93
N LEU A 120 4.32 24.49 6.69
CA LEU A 120 3.01 24.14 6.17
C LEU A 120 3.11 22.86 5.34
N ILE A 121 2.34 21.85 5.70
CA ILE A 121 2.31 20.55 5.02
C ILE A 121 0.89 20.27 4.54
N PHE A 122 0.70 20.23 3.24
CA PHE A 122 -0.52 19.69 2.64
C PHE A 122 -0.40 18.17 2.50
N VAL A 123 -1.45 17.45 2.85
CA VAL A 123 -1.55 15.99 2.73
C VAL A 123 -2.84 15.63 2.02
N GLU A 124 -2.72 15.11 0.80
CA GLU A 124 -3.85 14.80 -0.06
C GLU A 124 -3.79 13.36 -0.57
N GLU A 125 -4.91 12.80 -1.01
CA GLU A 125 -4.91 11.48 -1.66
C GLU A 125 -4.47 11.57 -3.12
N THR A 126 -4.98 12.57 -3.82
CA THR A 126 -4.70 12.83 -5.24
C THR A 126 -4.51 14.33 -5.47
N VAL A 127 -3.68 14.65 -6.43
CA VAL A 127 -3.34 16.05 -6.77
C VAL A 127 -3.51 16.28 -8.25
N GLU A 128 -4.22 17.36 -8.60
CA GLU A 128 -4.37 17.84 -9.97
C GLU A 128 -3.58 19.11 -10.22
N LYS A 129 -3.29 19.35 -11.49
CA LYS A 129 -2.54 20.56 -11.90
C LYS A 129 -3.34 21.81 -11.56
N CYS A 130 -2.77 22.67 -10.72
CA CYS A 130 -3.33 23.95 -10.33
C CYS A 130 -2.21 24.95 -9.98
N SER A 131 -2.54 26.24 -9.85
CA SER A 131 -1.59 27.29 -9.48
C SER A 131 -0.88 27.01 -8.16
N LEU A 132 -1.63 26.59 -7.13
CA LEU A 132 -1.09 26.27 -5.81
C LEU A 132 -0.03 25.13 -5.88
N LEU A 133 -0.26 24.10 -6.71
CA LEU A 133 0.74 23.05 -6.94
C LEU A 133 2.03 23.63 -7.53
N GLN A 134 1.90 24.50 -8.56
CA GLN A 134 3.07 25.13 -9.21
C GLN A 134 3.87 25.99 -8.24
N THR A 135 3.20 26.73 -7.35
CA THR A 135 3.86 27.52 -6.31
C THR A 135 4.60 26.61 -5.32
N ILE A 136 3.99 25.49 -4.89
CA ILE A 136 4.65 24.54 -3.99
C ILE A 136 5.82 23.82 -4.69
N GLU A 137 5.71 23.51 -5.98
CA GLU A 137 6.83 22.95 -6.76
C GLU A 137 8.02 23.90 -6.87
N LYS A 138 7.75 25.18 -6.94
CA LYS A 138 8.79 26.22 -7.06
C LYS A 138 9.42 26.59 -5.71
N GLU A 139 8.63 26.75 -4.67
CA GLU A 139 9.06 27.36 -3.41
C GLU A 139 9.23 26.35 -2.25
N GLY A 140 8.79 25.11 -2.44
CA GLY A 140 8.78 24.06 -1.43
C GLY A 140 9.10 22.70 -1.99
N VAL A 141 8.58 21.65 -1.34
CA VAL A 141 8.82 20.26 -1.68
C VAL A 141 7.51 19.54 -1.98
N VAL A 142 7.41 18.95 -3.15
CA VAL A 142 6.31 18.07 -3.55
C VAL A 142 6.82 16.63 -3.59
N CYS A 143 6.20 15.74 -2.80
CA CYS A 143 6.55 14.32 -2.78
C CYS A 143 5.30 13.46 -3.04
N ASN A 144 5.38 12.61 -4.08
CA ASN A 144 4.37 11.61 -4.38
C ASN A 144 4.75 10.28 -3.73
N PHE A 145 3.94 9.82 -2.79
CA PHE A 145 4.08 8.54 -2.10
C PHE A 145 3.39 7.42 -2.87
N GLU A 146 3.97 7.06 -4.00
CA GLU A 146 3.50 5.93 -4.81
C GLU A 146 3.83 4.59 -4.16
N TYR A 147 3.05 3.55 -4.50
CA TYR A 147 3.38 2.18 -4.11
C TYR A 147 4.81 1.82 -4.50
N GLN A 148 5.57 1.35 -3.52
CA GLN A 148 6.95 0.95 -3.71
C GLN A 148 7.05 -0.31 -4.56
N LYS A 149 7.94 -0.33 -5.55
CA LYS A 149 8.25 -1.56 -6.29
C LYS A 149 8.84 -2.61 -5.34
N ALA A 150 8.66 -3.90 -5.67
CA ALA A 150 9.18 -4.99 -4.84
C ALA A 150 10.69 -4.87 -4.54
N SER A 151 11.48 -4.36 -5.49
CA SER A 151 12.92 -4.12 -5.30
C SER A 151 13.22 -3.02 -4.27
N GLN A 152 12.37 -2.00 -4.17
CA GLN A 152 12.50 -0.93 -3.16
C GLN A 152 12.10 -1.45 -1.78
N ILE A 153 10.99 -2.21 -1.70
CA ILE A 153 10.56 -2.90 -0.47
C ILE A 153 11.69 -3.82 0.02
N GLN A 154 12.27 -4.62 -0.87
CA GLN A 154 13.39 -5.53 -0.56
C GLN A 154 14.59 -4.77 0.04
N LYS A 155 15.00 -3.66 -0.58
CA LYS A 155 16.09 -2.81 -0.06
C LYS A 155 15.79 -2.27 1.34
N ARG A 156 14.55 -1.82 1.56
CA ARG A 156 14.13 -1.29 2.88
C ARG A 156 14.13 -2.37 3.95
N LEU A 157 13.59 -3.55 3.65
CA LEU A 157 13.62 -4.68 4.59
C LEU A 157 15.04 -5.11 4.89
N LYS A 158 15.89 -5.24 3.86
CA LYS A 158 17.31 -5.58 4.05
C LYS A 158 18.00 -4.60 5.01
N ALA A 159 17.82 -3.30 4.80
CA ALA A 159 18.38 -2.28 5.68
C ALA A 159 17.88 -2.38 7.13
N ILE A 160 16.61 -2.80 7.35
CA ILE A 160 16.06 -3.03 8.69
C ILE A 160 16.77 -4.21 9.35
N PHE A 161 16.88 -5.38 8.69
CA PHE A 161 17.56 -6.54 9.24
C PHE A 161 19.04 -6.24 9.54
N ASP A 162 19.73 -5.56 8.64
CA ASP A 162 21.14 -5.18 8.80
C ASP A 162 21.32 -4.21 10.00
N ALA A 163 20.40 -3.27 10.21
CA ALA A 163 20.43 -2.33 11.35
C ALA A 163 20.32 -3.04 12.71
N TYR A 164 19.64 -4.19 12.78
CA TYR A 164 19.55 -5.02 13.99
C TYR A 164 20.63 -6.11 14.05
N GLY A 165 21.52 -6.18 13.06
CA GLY A 165 22.59 -7.17 12.99
C GLY A 165 22.10 -8.61 12.74
N VAL A 166 20.92 -8.77 12.10
CA VAL A 166 20.34 -10.06 11.74
C VAL A 166 20.59 -10.35 10.26
N LYS A 167 21.06 -11.57 9.96
CA LYS A 167 21.34 -11.98 8.58
C LYS A 167 20.09 -12.55 7.92
N ILE A 168 19.79 -12.07 6.72
CA ILE A 168 18.73 -12.60 5.85
C ILE A 168 19.21 -12.53 4.40
N GLU A 169 19.03 -13.59 3.64
CA GLU A 169 19.34 -13.61 2.22
C GLU A 169 18.26 -12.90 1.38
N ASN A 170 18.64 -12.39 0.21
CA ASN A 170 17.72 -11.66 -0.67
C ASN A 170 16.54 -12.52 -1.14
N ASN A 171 16.75 -13.80 -1.42
CA ASN A 171 15.69 -14.76 -1.76
C ASN A 171 14.70 -14.96 -0.60
N MET A 172 15.16 -14.91 0.66
CA MET A 172 14.31 -15.00 1.83
C MET A 172 13.49 -13.72 2.05
N ILE A 173 14.03 -12.55 1.73
CA ILE A 173 13.25 -11.31 1.74
C ILE A 173 12.14 -11.35 0.66
N ILE A 174 12.46 -11.84 -0.53
CA ILE A 174 11.45 -12.03 -1.59
C ILE A 174 10.38 -13.00 -1.10
N TYR A 175 10.77 -14.12 -0.50
CA TYR A 175 9.85 -15.09 0.07
C TYR A 175 8.95 -14.48 1.17
N LEU A 176 9.51 -13.66 2.05
CA LEU A 176 8.75 -12.93 3.06
C LEU A 176 7.69 -12.00 2.43
N ILE A 177 8.07 -11.26 1.38
CA ILE A 177 7.15 -10.40 0.63
C ILE A 177 6.04 -11.23 -0.03
N GLU A 178 6.37 -12.39 -0.58
CA GLU A 178 5.40 -13.31 -1.17
C GLU A 178 4.42 -13.87 -0.15
N CYS A 179 4.90 -14.22 1.05
CA CYS A 179 4.06 -14.73 2.12
C CYS A 179 3.15 -13.67 2.74
N CYS A 180 3.71 -12.50 3.06
CA CYS A 180 3.04 -11.47 3.86
C CYS A 180 2.47 -10.32 3.02
N GLY A 181 2.69 -10.33 1.69
CA GLY A 181 2.24 -9.26 0.78
C GLY A 181 3.17 -8.06 0.79
N THR A 182 2.71 -6.95 0.19
CA THR A 182 3.53 -5.76 -0.09
C THR A 182 3.20 -4.55 0.79
N ASN A 183 2.37 -4.73 1.81
CA ASN A 183 2.07 -3.65 2.76
C ASN A 183 3.26 -3.42 3.68
N MET A 184 3.85 -2.22 3.63
CA MET A 184 5.08 -1.90 4.38
C MET A 184 4.89 -2.02 5.90
N GLN A 185 3.74 -1.60 6.44
CA GLN A 185 3.49 -1.72 7.89
C GLN A 185 3.46 -3.18 8.34
N GLU A 186 2.76 -4.04 7.60
CA GLU A 186 2.68 -5.46 7.89
C GLU A 186 4.04 -6.12 7.76
N LEU A 187 4.78 -5.85 6.68
CA LEU A 187 6.12 -6.38 6.46
C LEU A 187 7.11 -5.99 7.58
N ILE A 188 7.03 -4.76 8.07
CA ILE A 188 7.85 -4.31 9.20
C ILE A 188 7.46 -5.05 10.48
N ASN A 189 6.17 -5.26 10.73
CA ASN A 189 5.71 -6.01 11.91
C ASN A 189 6.18 -7.48 11.85
N GLU A 190 6.06 -8.12 10.68
CA GLU A 190 6.56 -9.49 10.49
C GLU A 190 8.10 -9.54 10.61
N SER A 191 8.81 -8.57 10.03
CA SER A 191 10.27 -8.48 10.14
C SER A 191 10.73 -8.33 11.59
N ARG A 192 10.02 -7.54 12.40
CA ARG A 192 10.34 -7.39 13.85
C ARG A 192 10.23 -8.72 14.58
N LYS A 193 9.18 -9.52 14.35
CA LYS A 193 9.06 -10.84 14.96
C LYS A 193 10.23 -11.75 14.59
N LEU A 194 10.64 -11.73 13.31
CA LEU A 194 11.79 -12.51 12.84
C LEU A 194 13.10 -12.05 13.46
N ILE A 195 13.31 -10.74 13.58
CA ILE A 195 14.50 -10.12 14.19
C ILE A 195 14.58 -10.48 15.69
N GLU A 196 13.48 -10.32 16.41
CA GLU A 196 13.39 -10.65 17.84
C GLU A 196 13.68 -12.14 18.09
N TYR A 197 13.12 -13.03 17.24
CA TYR A 197 13.33 -14.47 17.34
C TYR A 197 14.78 -14.86 17.03
N ALA A 198 15.37 -14.31 15.96
CA ALA A 198 16.73 -14.64 15.55
C ALA A 198 17.81 -14.08 16.47
N GLY A 199 17.56 -12.91 17.07
CA GLY A 199 18.52 -12.19 17.89
C GLY A 199 19.71 -11.64 17.10
N LYS A 200 20.54 -10.82 17.75
CA LYS A 200 21.72 -10.21 17.14
C LYS A 200 22.72 -11.29 16.67
N GLY A 201 23.14 -11.23 15.42
CA GLY A 201 24.02 -12.23 14.79
C GLY A 201 23.31 -13.47 14.26
N GLY A 202 21.99 -13.62 14.53
CA GLY A 202 21.19 -14.73 14.06
C GLY A 202 20.89 -14.66 12.56
N ILE A 203 20.32 -15.76 12.02
CA ILE A 203 20.00 -15.93 10.62
C ILE A 203 18.51 -16.24 10.48
N VAL A 204 17.86 -15.58 9.53
CA VAL A 204 16.46 -15.87 9.16
C VAL A 204 16.45 -16.70 7.88
N ASP A 205 15.93 -17.92 8.01
CA ASP A 205 15.75 -18.88 6.92
C ASP A 205 14.25 -19.09 6.59
N LYS A 206 13.99 -19.95 5.62
CA LYS A 206 12.63 -20.27 5.20
C LYS A 206 11.80 -20.88 6.33
N GLN A 207 12.38 -21.78 7.14
CA GLN A 207 11.67 -22.46 8.23
C GLN A 207 11.23 -21.44 9.30
N THR A 208 12.09 -20.47 9.60
CA THR A 208 11.77 -19.39 10.54
C THR A 208 10.62 -18.52 10.03
N ILE A 209 10.62 -18.18 8.74
CA ILE A 209 9.52 -17.42 8.12
C ILE A 209 8.21 -18.21 8.18
N ASP A 210 8.24 -19.48 7.75
CA ASP A 210 7.06 -20.36 7.74
C ASP A 210 6.47 -20.58 9.14
N LYS A 211 7.31 -20.60 10.18
CA LYS A 211 6.91 -20.79 11.57
C LYS A 211 6.29 -19.56 12.22
N LEU A 212 6.81 -18.37 11.91
CA LEU A 212 6.51 -17.15 12.68
C LEU A 212 5.60 -16.16 11.94
N CYS A 213 5.66 -16.16 10.60
CA CYS A 213 4.91 -15.19 9.82
C CYS A 213 3.50 -15.68 9.51
N ILE A 214 2.55 -14.76 9.58
CA ILE A 214 1.19 -15.02 9.15
C ILE A 214 1.12 -14.85 7.64
N LYS A 215 0.92 -15.96 6.92
CA LYS A 215 0.74 -15.94 5.47
C LYS A 215 -0.61 -15.32 5.11
N LYS A 216 -0.62 -14.44 4.14
CA LYS A 216 -1.87 -13.91 3.58
C LYS A 216 -2.62 -14.99 2.81
N VAL A 217 -3.96 -14.90 2.80
CA VAL A 217 -4.82 -15.84 2.06
C VAL A 217 -4.40 -15.91 0.59
N GLU A 218 -4.08 -14.77 -0.02
CA GLU A 218 -3.61 -14.71 -1.41
C GLU A 218 -2.35 -15.54 -1.64
N SER A 219 -1.41 -15.57 -0.68
CA SER A 219 -0.21 -16.39 -0.77
C SER A 219 -0.54 -17.89 -0.70
N VAL A 220 -1.40 -18.26 0.25
CA VAL A 220 -1.82 -19.67 0.41
C VAL A 220 -2.64 -20.15 -0.79
N ILE A 221 -3.39 -19.28 -1.45
CA ILE A 221 -4.11 -19.59 -2.68
C ILE A 221 -3.16 -19.91 -3.84
N PHE A 222 -1.97 -19.31 -3.90
CA PHE A 222 -0.94 -19.75 -4.85
C PHE A 222 -0.53 -21.20 -4.59
N ASP A 223 -0.32 -21.59 -3.33
CA ASP A 223 0.03 -22.96 -2.95
C ASP A 223 -1.10 -23.94 -3.32
N LEU A 224 -2.35 -23.60 -2.98
CA LEU A 224 -3.56 -24.36 -3.35
C LEU A 224 -3.64 -24.57 -4.89
N THR A 225 -3.44 -23.49 -5.65
CA THR A 225 -3.51 -23.54 -7.12
C THR A 225 -2.38 -24.36 -7.71
N ASP A 226 -1.19 -24.35 -7.09
CA ASP A 226 -0.06 -25.18 -7.49
C ASP A 226 -0.36 -26.67 -7.30
N SER A 227 -1.01 -27.03 -6.19
CA SER A 227 -1.45 -28.42 -5.90
C SER A 227 -2.52 -28.87 -6.89
N LEU A 228 -3.50 -28.00 -7.21
CA LEU A 228 -4.50 -28.26 -8.26
C LEU A 228 -3.82 -28.46 -9.65
N GLY A 229 -2.85 -27.64 -10.00
CA GLY A 229 -2.12 -27.79 -11.25
C GLY A 229 -1.28 -29.06 -11.36
N LYS A 230 -0.93 -29.70 -10.21
CA LYS A 230 -0.29 -31.02 -10.14
C LYS A 230 -1.29 -32.16 -10.07
N LYS A 231 -2.59 -31.88 -9.98
CA LYS A 231 -3.66 -32.85 -9.73
C LYS A 231 -3.50 -33.56 -8.37
N ASP A 232 -2.90 -32.89 -7.39
CA ASP A 232 -2.74 -33.41 -6.02
C ASP A 232 -3.93 -32.98 -5.15
N THR A 233 -4.98 -33.80 -5.18
CA THR A 233 -6.23 -33.57 -4.41
C THR A 233 -5.95 -33.49 -2.91
N ARG A 234 -5.06 -34.36 -2.40
CA ARG A 234 -4.78 -34.45 -0.97
C ARG A 234 -4.13 -33.15 -0.47
N GLU A 235 -3.08 -32.71 -1.14
CA GLU A 235 -2.39 -31.45 -0.82
C GLU A 235 -3.35 -30.26 -0.93
N ALA A 236 -4.19 -30.21 -1.98
CA ALA A 236 -5.17 -29.14 -2.18
C ALA A 236 -6.20 -29.05 -1.04
N ILE A 237 -6.75 -30.19 -0.59
CA ILE A 237 -7.70 -30.24 0.53
C ILE A 237 -7.01 -29.87 1.84
N ASP A 238 -5.79 -30.35 2.09
CA ASP A 238 -5.03 -30.02 3.30
C ASP A 238 -4.75 -28.51 3.39
N VAL A 239 -4.41 -27.86 2.27
CA VAL A 239 -4.22 -26.41 2.21
C VAL A 239 -5.52 -25.66 2.50
N LEU A 240 -6.66 -26.10 1.92
CA LEU A 240 -7.98 -25.50 2.20
C LEU A 240 -8.34 -25.62 3.68
N ARG A 241 -8.22 -26.83 4.25
CA ARG A 241 -8.52 -27.08 5.67
C ARG A 241 -7.66 -26.25 6.61
N ASN A 242 -6.38 -26.07 6.29
CA ASN A 242 -5.49 -25.23 7.08
C ASN A 242 -5.95 -23.75 7.08
N LEU A 243 -6.46 -23.23 5.96
CA LEU A 243 -7.05 -21.88 5.91
C LEU A 243 -8.30 -21.77 6.80
N ILE A 244 -9.16 -22.79 6.77
CA ILE A 244 -10.38 -22.84 7.60
C ILE A 244 -10.02 -22.95 9.08
N LEU A 245 -9.07 -23.83 9.44
CA LEU A 245 -8.55 -23.96 10.81
C LEU A 245 -7.90 -22.67 11.33
N ALA A 246 -7.27 -21.89 10.45
CA ALA A 246 -6.76 -20.57 10.76
C ALA A 246 -7.87 -19.50 10.94
N LYS A 247 -9.16 -19.93 10.91
CA LYS A 247 -10.36 -19.09 11.04
C LYS A 247 -10.50 -18.03 9.93
N GLU A 248 -9.91 -18.26 8.77
CA GLU A 248 -10.20 -17.43 7.61
C GLU A 248 -11.65 -17.70 7.14
N PRO A 249 -12.45 -16.64 6.93
CA PRO A 249 -13.83 -16.81 6.44
C PRO A 249 -13.86 -17.55 5.09
N VAL A 250 -14.66 -18.61 4.99
CA VAL A 250 -14.74 -19.45 3.78
C VAL A 250 -15.13 -18.61 2.56
N GLN A 251 -16.01 -17.62 2.73
CA GLN A 251 -16.39 -16.67 1.67
C GLN A 251 -15.17 -15.87 1.16
N LYS A 252 -14.27 -15.45 2.06
CA LYS A 252 -13.03 -14.74 1.68
C LYS A 252 -12.10 -15.65 0.89
N ILE A 253 -11.97 -16.92 1.33
CA ILE A 253 -11.17 -17.93 0.61
C ILE A 253 -11.72 -18.10 -0.81
N MET A 254 -13.03 -18.27 -0.95
CA MET A 254 -13.71 -18.47 -2.24
C MET A 254 -13.52 -17.28 -3.17
N ILE A 255 -13.77 -16.05 -2.70
CA ILE A 255 -13.58 -14.84 -3.50
C ILE A 255 -12.13 -14.69 -3.92
N THR A 256 -11.19 -15.00 -3.04
CA THR A 256 -9.76 -14.92 -3.33
C THR A 256 -9.35 -15.94 -4.39
N LEU A 257 -9.84 -17.19 -4.27
CA LEU A 257 -9.59 -18.24 -5.26
C LEU A 257 -10.22 -17.90 -6.62
N TYR A 258 -11.46 -17.45 -6.63
CA TYR A 258 -12.14 -16.99 -7.84
C TYR A 258 -11.33 -15.90 -8.56
N ASN A 259 -10.91 -14.86 -7.83
CA ASN A 259 -10.10 -13.78 -8.37
C ASN A 259 -8.73 -14.28 -8.87
N HIS A 260 -8.17 -15.29 -8.21
CA HIS A 260 -6.91 -15.90 -8.63
C HIS A 260 -7.06 -16.64 -9.97
N PHE A 261 -8.07 -17.52 -10.11
CA PHE A 261 -8.34 -18.21 -11.37
C PHE A 261 -8.71 -17.25 -12.51
N LYS A 262 -9.46 -16.21 -12.22
CA LYS A 262 -9.74 -15.12 -13.17
C LYS A 262 -8.44 -14.46 -13.67
N LYS A 263 -7.48 -14.20 -12.78
CA LYS A 263 -6.16 -13.68 -13.16
C LYS A 263 -5.36 -14.68 -14.00
N LEU A 264 -5.40 -15.97 -13.68
CA LEU A 264 -4.77 -17.01 -14.50
C LEU A 264 -5.38 -17.06 -15.92
N TYR A 265 -6.71 -17.01 -16.02
CA TYR A 265 -7.41 -16.95 -17.30
C TYR A 265 -7.01 -15.72 -18.11
N LEU A 266 -7.06 -14.53 -17.50
CA LEU A 266 -6.63 -13.29 -18.16
C LEU A 266 -5.16 -13.32 -18.55
N THR A 267 -4.30 -13.94 -17.75
CA THR A 267 -2.88 -14.15 -18.09
C THR A 267 -2.75 -15.00 -19.35
N LYS A 268 -3.50 -16.12 -19.44
CA LYS A 268 -3.47 -17.00 -20.62
C LYS A 268 -3.94 -16.27 -21.89
N VAL A 269 -5.02 -15.53 -21.78
CA VAL A 269 -5.54 -14.71 -22.89
C VAL A 269 -4.54 -13.63 -23.31
N ALA A 270 -3.93 -12.94 -22.34
CA ALA A 270 -2.91 -11.92 -22.63
C ALA A 270 -1.69 -12.49 -23.34
N LEU A 271 -1.22 -13.67 -22.90
CA LEU A 271 -0.10 -14.38 -23.57
C LEU A 271 -0.46 -14.78 -25.00
N ASN A 272 -1.65 -15.35 -25.24
CA ASN A 272 -2.12 -15.72 -26.57
C ASN A 272 -2.23 -14.50 -27.50
N LEU A 273 -2.66 -13.34 -26.97
CA LEU A 273 -2.80 -12.09 -27.71
C LEU A 273 -1.50 -11.26 -27.77
N LYS A 274 -0.39 -11.76 -27.18
CA LYS A 274 0.91 -11.05 -27.05
C LYS A 274 0.78 -9.67 -26.40
N LYS A 275 -0.14 -9.53 -25.44
CA LYS A 275 -0.34 -8.29 -24.63
C LYS A 275 0.50 -8.33 -23.37
N ASP A 276 0.76 -7.14 -22.81
CA ASP A 276 1.40 -7.04 -21.49
C ASP A 276 0.50 -7.61 -20.38
N VAL A 277 1.04 -8.58 -19.64
CA VAL A 277 0.29 -9.29 -18.58
C VAL A 277 0.01 -8.37 -17.38
N ALA A 278 0.99 -7.54 -16.98
CA ALA A 278 0.81 -6.67 -15.81
C ALA A 278 -0.35 -5.69 -16.02
N SER A 279 -0.40 -5.05 -17.18
CA SER A 279 -1.49 -4.14 -17.58
C SER A 279 -2.82 -4.88 -17.73
N SER A 280 -2.82 -6.08 -18.33
CA SER A 280 -4.04 -6.89 -18.50
C SER A 280 -4.67 -7.34 -17.18
N LEU A 281 -3.86 -7.49 -16.14
CA LEU A 281 -4.30 -7.85 -14.79
C LEU A 281 -4.55 -6.64 -13.89
N ASN A 282 -4.35 -5.40 -14.37
CA ASN A 282 -4.39 -4.17 -13.57
C ASN A 282 -3.56 -4.27 -12.29
N LEU A 283 -2.34 -4.84 -12.39
CA LEU A 283 -1.46 -4.99 -11.24
C LEU A 283 -0.87 -3.65 -10.84
N LYS A 284 -0.88 -3.38 -9.53
CA LYS A 284 -0.19 -2.24 -8.95
C LYS A 284 1.34 -2.41 -9.07
N PRO A 285 2.12 -1.32 -9.06
CA PRO A 285 3.59 -1.41 -9.18
C PRO A 285 4.26 -2.38 -8.20
N ASN A 286 3.73 -2.47 -6.99
CA ASN A 286 4.20 -3.40 -5.95
C ASN A 286 3.82 -4.87 -6.20
N GLN A 287 2.93 -5.16 -7.15
CA GLN A 287 2.44 -6.51 -7.48
C GLN A 287 3.01 -7.07 -8.78
N VAL A 288 3.75 -6.26 -9.55
CA VAL A 288 4.28 -6.66 -10.87
C VAL A 288 5.22 -7.89 -10.77
N PHE A 289 5.89 -8.10 -9.64
CA PHE A 289 6.71 -9.29 -9.41
C PHE A 289 5.92 -10.61 -9.45
N LEU A 290 4.60 -10.58 -9.23
CA LEU A 290 3.72 -11.75 -9.32
C LEU A 290 3.47 -12.22 -10.77
N VAL A 291 3.77 -11.39 -11.78
CA VAL A 291 3.53 -11.72 -13.20
C VAL A 291 4.17 -13.05 -13.58
N ASN A 292 5.41 -13.30 -13.15
CA ASN A 292 6.09 -14.54 -13.45
C ASN A 292 5.41 -15.76 -12.79
N LYS A 293 4.92 -15.63 -11.57
CA LYS A 293 4.14 -16.69 -10.90
C LYS A 293 2.85 -16.99 -11.66
N TYR A 294 2.09 -15.97 -12.04
CA TYR A 294 0.87 -16.16 -12.86
C TYR A 294 1.19 -16.83 -14.19
N LYS A 295 2.28 -16.42 -14.87
CA LYS A 295 2.72 -17.07 -16.13
C LYS A 295 3.06 -18.54 -15.92
N MET A 296 3.79 -18.90 -14.87
CA MET A 296 4.15 -20.28 -14.57
C MET A 296 2.94 -21.13 -14.21
N GLN A 297 2.05 -20.62 -13.36
CA GLN A 297 0.85 -21.35 -12.97
C GLN A 297 -0.12 -21.55 -14.11
N THR A 298 -0.35 -20.52 -14.95
CA THR A 298 -1.30 -20.64 -16.06
C THR A 298 -0.87 -21.67 -17.11
N GLN A 299 0.42 -22.07 -17.17
CA GLN A 299 0.88 -23.15 -18.06
C GLN A 299 0.33 -24.52 -17.66
N LYS A 300 0.01 -24.71 -16.38
CA LYS A 300 -0.50 -25.98 -15.84
C LYS A 300 -1.97 -26.23 -16.19
N PHE A 301 -2.68 -25.24 -16.72
CA PHE A 301 -4.11 -25.29 -17.00
C PHE A 301 -4.38 -24.96 -18.47
N SER A 302 -5.32 -25.65 -19.08
CA SER A 302 -5.89 -25.26 -20.35
C SER A 302 -6.84 -24.05 -20.16
N GLU A 303 -7.15 -23.33 -21.24
CA GLU A 303 -8.13 -22.25 -21.18
C GLU A 303 -9.53 -22.76 -20.81
N GLN A 304 -9.90 -23.95 -21.29
CA GLN A 304 -11.17 -24.58 -20.99
C GLN A 304 -11.29 -24.97 -19.51
N GLU A 305 -10.22 -25.52 -18.91
CA GLU A 305 -10.17 -25.84 -17.49
C GLU A 305 -10.35 -24.59 -16.63
N LEU A 306 -9.63 -23.50 -16.95
CA LEU A 306 -9.77 -22.24 -16.21
C LEU A 306 -11.18 -21.67 -16.28
N ARG A 307 -11.83 -21.72 -17.45
CA ARG A 307 -13.24 -21.30 -17.61
C ARG A 307 -14.17 -22.18 -16.77
N LYS A 308 -13.98 -23.50 -16.82
CA LYS A 308 -14.79 -24.46 -16.05
C LYS A 308 -14.70 -24.22 -14.53
N ILE A 309 -13.48 -24.02 -14.02
CA ILE A 309 -13.26 -23.75 -12.60
C ILE A 309 -13.94 -22.43 -12.18
N ILE A 310 -13.77 -21.37 -12.98
CA ILE A 310 -14.42 -20.07 -12.73
C ILE A 310 -15.94 -20.24 -12.66
N GLN A 311 -16.52 -20.95 -13.62
CA GLN A 311 -17.96 -21.20 -13.65
C GLN A 311 -18.43 -22.01 -12.43
N GLN A 312 -17.70 -23.06 -12.06
CA GLN A 312 -18.02 -23.86 -10.87
C GLN A 312 -17.97 -23.04 -9.57
N LEU A 313 -17.03 -22.10 -9.45
CA LEU A 313 -16.97 -21.21 -8.30
C LEU A 313 -18.13 -20.19 -8.29
N GLU A 314 -18.56 -19.68 -9.45
CA GLU A 314 -19.75 -18.83 -9.58
C GLU A 314 -21.02 -19.60 -9.22
N ASP A 315 -21.17 -20.82 -9.70
CA ASP A 315 -22.32 -21.68 -9.41
C ASP A 315 -22.39 -22.04 -7.91
N LEU A 316 -21.23 -22.29 -7.28
CA LEU A 316 -21.13 -22.54 -5.84
C LEU A 316 -21.56 -21.31 -5.03
N ASP A 317 -21.09 -20.12 -5.39
CA ASP A 317 -21.48 -18.87 -4.74
C ASP A 317 -23.00 -18.64 -4.81
N TYR A 318 -23.58 -18.90 -5.99
CA TYR A 318 -25.03 -18.82 -6.19
C TYR A 318 -25.78 -19.82 -5.31
N GLN A 319 -25.40 -21.12 -5.35
CA GLN A 319 -26.06 -22.19 -4.57
C GLN A 319 -25.96 -21.94 -3.06
N TYR A 320 -24.82 -21.47 -2.59
CA TYR A 320 -24.63 -21.07 -1.20
C TYR A 320 -25.56 -19.91 -0.80
N LYS A 321 -25.65 -18.85 -1.61
CA LYS A 321 -26.49 -17.68 -1.33
C LYS A 321 -27.99 -17.99 -1.27
N ILE A 322 -28.45 -19.00 -2.01
CA ILE A 322 -29.84 -19.47 -1.95
C ILE A 322 -30.05 -20.60 -0.94
N GLY A 323 -29.03 -20.96 -0.18
CA GLY A 323 -29.13 -21.94 0.91
C GLY A 323 -29.20 -23.41 0.48
N LEU A 324 -28.79 -23.75 -0.75
CA LEU A 324 -28.83 -25.11 -1.27
C LEU A 324 -27.63 -25.95 -0.85
N ILE A 325 -26.48 -25.35 -0.55
CA ILE A 325 -25.26 -26.07 -0.21
C ILE A 325 -24.48 -25.31 0.86
N ASP A 326 -23.80 -26.08 1.72
CA ASP A 326 -22.75 -25.49 2.57
C ASP A 326 -21.51 -25.18 1.76
N LEU A 327 -20.93 -23.98 2.00
CA LEU A 327 -19.84 -23.46 1.20
C LEU A 327 -18.57 -24.31 1.31
N GLU A 328 -18.27 -24.84 2.50
CA GLU A 328 -17.09 -25.65 2.76
C GLU A 328 -17.19 -27.00 2.02
N VAL A 329 -18.34 -27.65 2.11
CA VAL A 329 -18.62 -28.90 1.40
C VAL A 329 -18.59 -28.74 -0.10
N GLY A 330 -19.20 -27.67 -0.61
CA GLY A 330 -19.18 -27.34 -2.05
C GLY A 330 -17.75 -27.08 -2.56
N PHE A 331 -16.96 -26.44 -1.75
CA PHE A 331 -15.56 -26.17 -2.07
C PHE A 331 -14.73 -27.45 -2.18
N GLU A 332 -14.80 -28.35 -1.18
CA GLU A 332 -14.11 -29.64 -1.22
C GLU A 332 -14.56 -30.47 -2.44
N SER A 333 -15.86 -30.44 -2.76
CA SER A 333 -16.40 -31.12 -3.94
C SER A 333 -15.77 -30.61 -5.27
N ILE A 334 -15.61 -29.29 -5.43
CA ILE A 334 -14.98 -28.73 -6.64
C ILE A 334 -13.52 -29.17 -6.72
N LEU A 335 -12.76 -29.12 -5.61
CA LEU A 335 -11.35 -29.54 -5.60
C LEU A 335 -11.20 -31.02 -5.96
N CYS A 336 -12.05 -31.89 -5.39
CA CYS A 336 -12.06 -33.32 -5.72
C CYS A 336 -12.40 -33.56 -7.21
N ALA A 337 -13.45 -32.94 -7.71
CA ALA A 337 -13.89 -33.10 -9.10
C ALA A 337 -12.86 -32.57 -10.14
N TYR A 338 -12.08 -31.59 -9.76
CA TYR A 338 -11.02 -31.09 -10.66
C TYR A 338 -9.81 -32.01 -10.75
N CYS A 339 -9.44 -32.67 -9.66
CA CYS A 339 -8.26 -33.54 -9.59
C CYS A 339 -8.53 -35.00 -10.06
N SER A 340 -9.82 -35.39 -10.16
CA SER A 340 -10.26 -36.66 -10.74
C SER A 340 -10.13 -36.67 -12.25
#